data_b5a2936feb81364af8c8aec405b1fbda
#
_entry.id   b5a2936feb81364af8c8aec405b1fbda
#
_cell.length_a   1.000
_cell.length_b   1.000
_cell.length_c   1.000
_cell.angle_alpha   90.00
_cell.angle_beta   90.00
_cell.angle_gamma   90.00
#
_symmetry.space_group_name_H-M   'P 1'
#
loop_
_entity.id
_entity.type
_entity.pdbx_description
1 polymer ?
#
loop_
_entity_poly.entity_id
_entity_poly.type
_entity_poly.pdbx_seq_one_letter_code
_entity_poly.pdbx_strand_id
1 'polypeptide(L)'
;MNNGVDNFIQYDSSKMRKYQNCLSVANSGSVGASFYEPFEYVASDHVTHLKNDNFNRNIYLFIAAMTNRWSQKYNFNREINDPRISREKILLPVNNKDEPDFAYMEQYVNNILMQKYNDYLEYAKKSQNIWNT
;
A
#
# COMPACT_ATOMS: atom_id res chain seq x y z
N MET A 1 -14.84 -4.34 -7.05
CA MET A 1 -13.52 -4.94 -7.15
C MET A 1 -12.79 -4.78 -5.84
N ASN A 2 -12.08 -5.76 -5.50
CA ASN A 2 -11.41 -5.84 -4.22
C ASN A 2 -10.00 -5.27 -4.25
N ASN A 3 -9.47 -5.13 -3.09
CA ASN A 3 -8.20 -4.49 -2.81
C ASN A 3 -7.19 -5.56 -2.41
N GLY A 4 -6.01 -5.54 -3.00
CA GLY A 4 -4.97 -6.52 -2.73
C GLY A 4 -5.26 -7.88 -3.35
N VAL A 5 -4.87 -8.95 -2.67
CA VAL A 5 -5.02 -10.34 -3.14
C VAL A 5 -6.31 -10.92 -2.63
N ASP A 6 -7.24 -11.19 -3.54
CA ASP A 6 -8.57 -11.68 -3.20
C ASP A 6 -8.66 -13.18 -3.02
N ASN A 7 -7.95 -13.91 -3.87
CA ASN A 7 -8.24 -15.32 -4.03
C ASN A 7 -7.04 -16.09 -4.56
N PHE A 8 -7.01 -17.38 -4.28
CA PHE A 8 -6.05 -18.29 -4.88
C PHE A 8 -6.66 -18.89 -6.13
N ILE A 9 -5.97 -18.75 -7.26
CA ILE A 9 -6.38 -19.32 -8.54
C ILE A 9 -5.33 -20.27 -9.07
N GLN A 10 -5.78 -21.32 -9.75
CA GLN A 10 -4.92 -22.17 -10.51
C GLN A 10 -4.65 -21.54 -11.89
N TYR A 11 -3.39 -21.41 -12.28
CA TYR A 11 -3.02 -20.70 -13.50
C TYR A 11 -1.81 -21.32 -14.20
N ASP A 12 -1.70 -21.03 -15.49
CA ASP A 12 -0.51 -21.32 -16.27
C ASP A 12 0.54 -20.21 -16.03
N SER A 13 1.56 -20.54 -15.26
CA SER A 13 2.61 -19.61 -14.85
C SER A 13 3.39 -18.96 -16.00
N SER A 14 3.36 -19.58 -17.19
CA SER A 14 4.07 -19.06 -18.37
C SER A 14 3.41 -17.81 -18.99
N LYS A 15 2.14 -17.58 -18.69
CA LYS A 15 1.33 -16.52 -19.32
C LYS A 15 0.92 -15.40 -18.37
N MET A 16 1.21 -15.55 -17.08
CA MET A 16 0.73 -14.64 -16.06
C MET A 16 1.81 -13.66 -15.63
N ARG A 17 1.39 -12.38 -15.43
CA ARG A 17 2.27 -11.39 -14.84
C ARG A 17 2.35 -11.58 -13.33
N LYS A 18 3.57 -11.78 -12.85
CA LYS A 18 3.86 -11.95 -11.43
C LYS A 18 4.56 -10.73 -10.88
N TYR A 19 4.13 -10.32 -9.69
CA TYR A 19 4.70 -9.19 -8.97
C TYR A 19 4.93 -9.56 -7.52
N GLN A 20 5.92 -8.95 -6.92
CA GLN A 20 6.26 -9.12 -5.52
C GLN A 20 6.94 -7.86 -4.98
N ASN A 21 6.72 -7.56 -3.71
CA ASN A 21 7.34 -6.44 -3.01
C ASN A 21 7.15 -5.11 -3.75
N CYS A 22 5.89 -4.74 -3.93
CA CYS A 22 5.50 -3.52 -4.64
C CYS A 22 4.18 -2.98 -4.09
N LEU A 23 3.79 -1.79 -4.54
CA LEU A 23 2.43 -1.31 -4.34
C LEU A 23 1.54 -1.74 -5.50
N SER A 24 0.39 -2.28 -5.18
CA SER A 24 -0.71 -2.42 -6.13
C SER A 24 -1.63 -1.20 -6.02
N VAL A 25 -1.98 -0.62 -7.14
CA VAL A 25 -2.91 0.52 -7.24
C VAL A 25 -4.05 0.13 -8.16
N ALA A 26 -5.27 0.11 -7.65
CA ALA A 26 -6.43 -0.19 -8.46
C ALA A 26 -6.65 0.90 -9.50
N ASN A 27 -6.66 0.53 -10.77
CA ASN A 27 -6.88 1.46 -11.90
C ASN A 27 -8.32 1.44 -12.39
N SER A 28 -9.13 0.50 -11.93
CA SER A 28 -10.56 0.40 -12.20
C SER A 28 -11.31 -0.06 -10.94
N GLY A 29 -12.61 0.09 -10.92
CA GLY A 29 -13.41 -0.21 -9.73
C GLY A 29 -13.14 0.79 -8.60
N SER A 30 -12.51 0.36 -7.53
CA SER A 30 -12.08 1.22 -6.42
C SER A 30 -10.80 1.99 -6.80
N VAL A 31 -10.89 2.87 -7.78
CA VAL A 31 -9.75 3.57 -8.38
C VAL A 31 -8.93 4.33 -7.32
N GLY A 32 -7.62 4.13 -7.34
CA GLY A 32 -6.68 4.75 -6.43
C GLY A 32 -6.43 3.98 -5.13
N ALA A 33 -7.20 2.94 -4.83
CA ALA A 33 -6.92 2.09 -3.67
C ALA A 33 -5.54 1.43 -3.82
N SER A 34 -4.69 1.63 -2.83
CA SER A 34 -3.28 1.26 -2.88
C SER A 34 -2.92 0.35 -1.71
N PHE A 35 -2.23 -0.75 -2.00
CA PHE A 35 -1.83 -1.74 -1.01
C PHE A 35 -0.38 -2.16 -1.21
N TYR A 36 0.33 -2.36 -0.11
CA TYR A 36 1.63 -3.00 -0.14
C TYR A 36 1.46 -4.51 -0.23
N GLU A 37 2.11 -5.09 -1.23
CA GLU A 37 2.04 -6.52 -1.52
C GLU A 37 3.42 -7.15 -1.30
N PRO A 38 3.66 -7.75 -0.10
CA PRO A 38 4.95 -8.36 0.19
C PRO A 38 5.17 -9.71 -0.50
N PHE A 39 4.08 -10.39 -0.86
CA PHE A 39 4.14 -11.74 -1.43
C PHE A 39 4.12 -11.73 -2.95
N GLU A 40 4.59 -12.81 -3.56
CA GLU A 40 4.37 -13.03 -4.98
C GLU A 40 2.88 -13.23 -5.27
N TYR A 41 2.38 -12.55 -6.26
CA TYR A 41 0.98 -12.65 -6.67
C TYR A 41 0.84 -12.42 -8.18
N VAL A 42 -0.27 -12.87 -8.71
CA VAL A 42 -0.66 -12.68 -10.10
C VAL A 42 -1.60 -11.49 -10.20
N ALA A 43 -1.32 -10.59 -11.12
CA ALA A 43 -2.12 -9.39 -11.31
C ALA A 43 -2.89 -9.41 -12.61
N SER A 44 -4.08 -8.84 -12.56
CA SER A 44 -4.89 -8.51 -13.74
C SER A 44 -4.49 -7.15 -14.32
N ASP A 45 -5.06 -6.83 -15.48
CA ASP A 45 -4.88 -5.51 -16.12
C ASP A 45 -5.55 -4.36 -15.35
N HIS A 46 -6.35 -4.67 -14.34
CA HIS A 46 -7.06 -3.68 -13.50
C HIS A 46 -6.21 -3.14 -12.36
N VAL A 47 -4.95 -3.49 -12.31
CA VAL A 47 -4.01 -3.07 -11.26
C VAL A 47 -2.75 -2.51 -11.89
N THR A 48 -2.37 -1.33 -11.45
CA THR A 48 -1.06 -0.72 -11.77
C THR A 48 -0.10 -1.00 -10.62
N HIS A 49 1.17 -1.24 -10.95
CA HIS A 49 2.20 -1.57 -9.97
C HIS A 49 3.23 -0.47 -9.88
N LEU A 50 3.53 -0.07 -8.64
CA LEU A 50 4.60 0.87 -8.34
C LEU A 50 5.68 0.11 -7.58
N LYS A 51 6.88 0.00 -8.17
CA LYS A 51 7.99 -0.74 -7.60
C LYS A 51 9.26 0.09 -7.58
N ASN A 52 9.97 0.00 -6.46
CA ASN A 52 11.32 0.51 -6.32
C ASN A 52 12.10 -0.44 -5.40
N ASP A 53 13.14 -1.07 -5.91
CA ASP A 53 13.88 -2.10 -5.17
C ASP A 53 14.63 -1.54 -3.94
N ASN A 54 14.78 -0.23 -3.85
CA ASN A 54 15.36 0.44 -2.69
C ASN A 54 14.36 0.70 -1.56
N PHE A 55 13.08 0.45 -1.79
CA PHE A 55 12.04 0.68 -0.79
C PHE A 55 11.83 -0.55 0.09
N ASN A 56 11.72 -0.31 1.38
CA ASN A 56 11.30 -1.31 2.34
C ASN A 56 9.78 -1.21 2.61
N ARG A 57 9.28 -2.11 3.44
CA ARG A 57 7.86 -2.17 3.81
C ARG A 57 7.33 -0.82 4.29
N ASN A 58 8.04 -0.17 5.20
CA ASN A 58 7.56 1.07 5.82
C ASN A 58 7.49 2.22 4.82
N ILE A 59 8.43 2.31 3.91
CA ILE A 59 8.40 3.29 2.82
C ILE A 59 7.20 3.02 1.91
N TYR A 60 6.97 1.77 1.52
CA TYR A 60 5.80 1.41 0.72
C TYR A 60 4.48 1.76 1.43
N LEU A 61 4.38 1.50 2.74
CA LEU A 61 3.19 1.84 3.51
C LEU A 61 2.96 3.36 3.57
N PHE A 62 4.03 4.14 3.71
CA PHE A 62 3.94 5.61 3.69
C PHE A 62 3.44 6.10 2.33
N ILE A 63 4.03 5.59 1.25
CA ILE A 63 3.64 5.97 -0.12
C ILE A 63 2.22 5.52 -0.42
N ALA A 64 1.81 4.32 0.02
CA ALA A 64 0.43 3.85 -0.13
C ALA A 64 -0.58 4.81 0.51
N ALA A 65 -0.27 5.38 1.67
CA ALA A 65 -1.12 6.38 2.31
C ALA A 65 -1.25 7.66 1.45
N MET A 66 -0.21 8.03 0.71
CA MET A 66 -0.26 9.16 -0.21
C MET A 66 -1.04 8.84 -1.48
N THR A 67 -0.79 7.69 -2.07
CA THR A 67 -1.47 7.28 -3.33
C THR A 67 -2.94 6.93 -3.11
N ASN A 68 -3.34 6.49 -1.93
CA ASN A 68 -4.76 6.30 -1.59
C ASN A 68 -5.59 7.58 -1.72
N ARG A 69 -4.97 8.75 -1.61
CA ARG A 69 -5.64 10.03 -1.84
C ARG A 69 -6.05 10.24 -3.30
N TRP A 70 -5.50 9.48 -4.21
CA TRP A 70 -5.90 9.54 -5.61
C TRP A 70 -7.35 9.10 -5.83
N SER A 71 -7.93 8.34 -4.89
CA SER A 71 -9.36 8.00 -4.92
C SER A 71 -10.28 9.22 -4.90
N GLN A 72 -9.79 10.37 -4.44
CA GLN A 72 -10.53 11.64 -4.46
C GLN A 72 -10.50 12.30 -5.86
N LYS A 73 -9.49 12.00 -6.67
CA LYS A 73 -9.25 12.59 -7.99
C LYS A 73 -9.71 11.69 -9.12
N TYR A 74 -9.56 10.39 -8.95
CA TYR A 74 -9.92 9.36 -9.92
C TYR A 74 -11.14 8.58 -9.47
N ASN A 75 -11.96 8.17 -10.41
CA ASN A 75 -13.16 7.37 -10.15
C ASN A 75 -13.49 6.51 -11.37
N PHE A 76 -14.62 5.84 -11.35
CA PHE A 76 -15.08 5.00 -12.45
C PHE A 76 -15.11 5.73 -13.81
N ASN A 77 -15.45 7.01 -13.83
CA ASN A 77 -15.47 7.81 -15.06
C ASN A 77 -14.09 8.38 -15.43
N ARG A 78 -13.13 8.32 -14.53
CA ARG A 78 -11.76 8.79 -14.74
C ARG A 78 -10.79 7.81 -14.13
N GLU A 79 -10.54 6.74 -14.87
CA GLU A 79 -9.63 5.68 -14.42
C GLU A 79 -8.16 6.11 -14.47
N ILE A 80 -7.37 5.48 -13.62
CA ILE A 80 -5.92 5.58 -13.67
C ILE A 80 -5.42 4.73 -14.84
N ASN A 81 -4.49 5.27 -15.61
CA ASN A 81 -3.71 4.53 -16.60
C ASN A 81 -2.24 4.93 -16.50
N ASP A 82 -1.36 4.21 -17.15
CA ASP A 82 0.07 4.45 -17.07
C ASP A 82 0.49 5.89 -17.46
N PRO A 83 -0.04 6.50 -18.52
CA PRO A 83 0.25 7.90 -18.84
C PRO A 83 -0.26 8.89 -17.79
N ARG A 84 -1.36 8.61 -17.11
CA ARG A 84 -1.88 9.46 -16.04
C ARG A 84 -1.03 9.33 -14.77
N ILE A 85 -0.75 8.09 -14.37
CA ILE A 85 0.00 7.83 -13.15
C ILE A 85 1.46 8.34 -13.25
N SER A 86 2.07 8.28 -14.42
CA SER A 86 3.42 8.79 -14.64
C SER A 86 3.53 10.31 -14.47
N ARG A 87 2.42 11.02 -14.58
CA ARG A 87 2.33 12.48 -14.40
C ARG A 87 1.87 12.87 -13.00
N GLU A 88 1.44 11.92 -12.19
CA GLU A 88 1.01 12.21 -10.83
C GLU A 88 2.19 12.60 -9.94
N LYS A 89 1.93 13.52 -9.06
CA LYS A 89 2.88 13.97 -8.04
C LYS A 89 2.32 13.69 -6.68
N ILE A 90 3.15 13.20 -5.80
CA ILE A 90 2.83 13.03 -4.38
C ILE A 90 3.73 13.93 -3.55
N LEU A 91 3.20 14.41 -2.43
CA LEU A 91 3.98 15.19 -1.49
C LEU A 91 4.71 14.23 -0.56
N LEU A 92 6.03 14.36 -0.53
CA LEU A 92 6.89 13.60 0.37
C LEU A 92 7.65 14.54 1.29
N PRO A 93 7.96 14.12 2.52
CA PRO A 93 8.88 14.86 3.37
C PRO A 93 10.25 14.94 2.72
N VAL A 94 10.92 16.06 2.88
CA VAL A 94 12.27 16.27 2.34
C VAL A 94 13.27 16.47 3.48
N ASN A 95 14.51 16.07 3.23
CA ASN A 95 15.62 16.28 4.12
C ASN A 95 16.26 17.69 3.91
N ASN A 96 17.34 17.97 4.61
CA ASN A 96 18.05 19.25 4.51
C ASN A 96 18.71 19.51 3.15
N LYS A 97 18.70 18.51 2.26
CA LYS A 97 19.24 18.61 0.91
C LYS A 97 18.15 18.70 -0.16
N ASP A 98 16.91 18.91 0.26
CA ASP A 98 15.72 18.89 -0.62
C ASP A 98 15.51 17.58 -1.36
N GLU A 99 15.97 16.48 -0.77
CA GLU A 99 15.74 15.12 -1.28
C GLU A 99 14.64 14.42 -0.44
N PRO A 100 13.92 13.43 -1.00
CA PRO A 100 12.95 12.68 -0.21
C PRO A 100 13.57 12.08 1.05
N ASP A 101 12.98 12.34 2.20
CA ASP A 101 13.47 11.87 3.49
C ASP A 101 12.89 10.49 3.81
N PHE A 102 13.50 9.46 3.24
CA PHE A 102 13.07 8.08 3.46
C PHE A 102 13.27 7.62 4.90
N ALA A 103 14.28 8.11 5.60
CA ALA A 103 14.50 7.80 7.00
C ALA A 103 13.35 8.31 7.88
N TYR A 104 12.88 9.52 7.61
CA TYR A 104 11.70 10.07 8.29
C TYR A 104 10.45 9.23 8.01
N MET A 105 10.22 8.84 6.75
CA MET A 105 9.06 8.02 6.39
C MET A 105 9.06 6.68 7.11
N GLU A 106 10.21 6.01 7.18
CA GLU A 106 10.37 4.77 7.92
C GLU A 106 10.06 4.93 9.41
N GLN A 107 10.63 5.95 10.03
CA GLN A 107 10.44 6.22 11.44
C GLN A 107 8.98 6.57 11.75
N TYR A 108 8.37 7.37 10.92
CA TYR A 108 6.96 7.76 11.06
C TYR A 108 6.04 6.54 11.04
N VAL A 109 6.19 5.66 10.06
CA VAL A 109 5.39 4.43 9.96
C VAL A 109 5.68 3.51 11.14
N ASN A 110 6.94 3.37 11.53
CA ASN A 110 7.33 2.54 12.66
C ASN A 110 6.66 3.02 13.95
N ASN A 111 6.63 4.32 14.19
CA ASN A 111 5.96 4.91 15.36
C ASN A 111 4.46 4.62 15.38
N ILE A 112 3.78 4.71 14.23
CA ILE A 112 2.36 4.38 14.12
C ILE A 112 2.13 2.89 14.41
N LEU A 113 2.93 2.02 13.85
CA LEU A 113 2.82 0.57 14.08
C LEU A 113 3.04 0.21 15.54
N MET A 114 4.02 0.82 16.19
CA MET A 114 4.29 0.61 17.62
C MET A 114 3.13 1.10 18.49
N GLN A 115 2.55 2.26 18.18
CA GLN A 115 1.39 2.76 18.89
C GLN A 115 0.18 1.82 18.75
N LYS A 116 -0.11 1.38 17.55
CA LYS A 116 -1.21 0.42 17.29
C LYS A 116 -0.99 -0.90 18.02
N TYR A 117 0.24 -1.38 18.05
CA TYR A 117 0.60 -2.60 18.77
C TYR A 117 0.36 -2.44 20.28
N ASN A 118 0.79 -1.32 20.88
CA ASN A 118 0.58 -1.03 22.29
C ASN A 118 -0.92 -0.91 22.64
N ASP A 119 -1.69 -0.24 21.79
CA ASP A 119 -3.15 -0.13 21.96
C ASP A 119 -3.82 -1.51 21.93
N TYR A 120 -3.37 -2.38 21.05
CA TYR A 120 -3.86 -3.75 20.98
C TYR A 120 -3.50 -4.55 22.24
N LEU A 121 -2.28 -4.41 22.75
CA LEU A 121 -1.87 -5.08 24.00
C LEU A 121 -2.71 -4.63 25.19
N GLU A 122 -3.02 -3.35 25.31
CA GLU A 122 -3.90 -2.85 26.35
C GLU A 122 -5.32 -3.41 26.23
N TYR A 123 -5.84 -3.42 25.02
CA TYR A 123 -7.14 -4.04 24.74
C TYR A 123 -7.16 -5.52 25.13
N ALA A 124 -6.15 -6.28 24.75
CA ALA A 124 -6.05 -7.70 25.06
C ALA A 124 -5.98 -7.94 26.58
N LYS A 125 -5.24 -7.12 27.33
CA LYS A 125 -5.18 -7.19 28.80
C LYS A 125 -6.53 -6.92 29.45
N LYS A 126 -7.25 -5.89 28.99
CA LYS A 126 -8.60 -5.57 29.50
C LYS A 126 -9.58 -6.69 29.21
N SER A 127 -9.56 -7.27 28.03
CA SER A 127 -10.43 -8.38 27.65
C SER A 127 -10.14 -9.62 28.51
N GLN A 128 -8.89 -9.91 28.80
CA GLN A 128 -8.49 -11.02 29.64
C GLN A 128 -8.97 -10.82 31.08
N ASN A 129 -8.87 -9.61 31.62
CA ASN A 129 -9.31 -9.31 32.97
C ASN A 129 -10.85 -9.48 33.12
N ILE A 130 -11.62 -9.19 32.10
CA ILE A 130 -13.09 -9.39 32.10
C ILE A 130 -13.42 -10.89 32.24
N TRP A 131 -12.65 -11.77 31.61
CA TRP A 131 -12.88 -13.20 31.66
C TRP A 131 -12.36 -13.84 32.96
N ASN A 132 -11.44 -13.21 33.66
CA ASN A 132 -10.82 -13.71 34.89
C ASN A 132 -11.53 -13.23 36.18
N THR A 133 -12.54 -12.39 36.04
CA THR A 133 -13.43 -11.99 37.13
C THR A 133 -14.68 -12.85 37.17
#